data_35aae8b50f62c15a0d71c535be8f7914
#
_entry.id   35aae8b50f62c15a0d71c535be8f7914
#
_cell.length_a   1.000
_cell.length_b   1.000
_cell.length_c   1.000
_cell.angle_alpha   90.00
_cell.angle_beta   90.00
_cell.angle_gamma   90.00
#
_symmetry.space_group_name_H-M   'P 1'
#
loop_
_entity.id
_entity.type
_entity.pdbx_description
1 polymer ?
#
loop_
_entity_poly.entity_id
_entity_poly.type
_entity_poly.pdbx_seq_one_letter_code
_entity_poly.pdbx_strand_id
1 'polypeptide(L)'
;MFGIFSRCDVRVQAAVTQGMQLKTIRDTGGYEFGVIWEPTLRQGSVLLKGEESFTLADIAMWRDLICTIEGVQVIATIWSAHSNIETHIPRMLVTFDAGGRKCDDFLTWLAKRLVYVYSPDQMELMWWPQEAEKVKEYASSLWSPDSKPKFPPIAELLKERHSAIQCDSAYRLAFEVLLTASMSEDIVQEFEQLVLSSELRDGEEIHFVELLRPTDPIYLEYHEDAQRYRLDGVVVISSTSHDQCEDFATDLVNSLSAHARVRLTRLFGRQHIGVLLAGGLPAYGWQHNEVFVTKE
;
A
#
# COMPACT_ATOMS: atom_id res chain seq x y z
N MET A 1 3.98 -21.36 37.15
CA MET A 1 3.17 -20.70 36.10
C MET A 1 3.89 -19.41 35.74
N PHE A 2 4.82 -19.46 34.77
CA PHE A 2 5.60 -18.31 34.36
C PHE A 2 4.79 -17.55 33.31
N GLY A 3 4.31 -16.37 33.67
CA GLY A 3 3.70 -15.44 32.74
C GLY A 3 4.75 -15.04 31.70
N ILE A 4 4.59 -15.54 30.48
CA ILE A 4 5.31 -15.03 29.34
C ILE A 4 4.71 -13.65 29.07
N PHE A 5 5.32 -12.61 29.59
CA PHE A 5 5.04 -11.25 29.19
C PHE A 5 5.34 -11.17 27.69
N SER A 6 4.27 -11.04 26.90
CA SER A 6 4.40 -10.81 25.48
C SER A 6 5.06 -9.45 25.27
N ARG A 7 6.37 -9.44 25.08
CA ARG A 7 7.07 -8.25 24.63
C ARG A 7 6.51 -7.90 23.27
N CYS A 8 6.04 -6.66 23.12
CA CYS A 8 5.82 -6.06 21.81
C CYS A 8 7.06 -6.36 20.96
N ASP A 9 6.88 -6.90 19.76
CA ASP A 9 8.02 -7.22 18.90
C ASP A 9 8.73 -5.92 18.52
N VAL A 10 9.87 -5.68 19.15
CA VAL A 10 10.65 -4.45 18.98
C VAL A 10 11.02 -4.22 17.51
N ARG A 11 11.18 -5.30 16.72
CA ARG A 11 11.51 -5.18 15.30
C ARG A 11 10.33 -4.64 14.49
N VAL A 12 9.14 -5.15 14.77
CA VAL A 12 7.92 -4.72 14.10
C VAL A 12 7.59 -3.29 14.49
N GLN A 13 7.66 -2.98 15.77
CA GLN A 13 7.47 -1.61 16.24
C GLN A 13 8.50 -0.64 15.62
N ALA A 14 9.76 -1.04 15.53
CA ALA A 14 10.80 -0.26 14.86
C ALA A 14 10.53 -0.07 13.37
N ALA A 15 9.99 -1.06 12.67
CA ALA A 15 9.64 -0.94 11.26
C ALA A 15 8.59 0.15 11.01
N VAL A 16 7.61 0.28 11.92
CA VAL A 16 6.57 1.32 11.83
C VAL A 16 7.08 2.69 12.28
N THR A 17 7.98 2.72 13.26
CA THR A 17 8.48 3.97 13.88
C THR A 17 9.76 4.51 13.25
N GLN A 18 10.24 3.95 12.15
CA GLN A 18 11.55 4.23 11.50
C GLN A 18 11.81 5.71 11.11
N GLY A 19 11.35 6.64 11.93
CA GLY A 19 11.59 8.06 11.72
C GLY A 19 10.59 8.73 10.78
N MET A 20 9.55 8.02 10.33
CA MET A 20 8.46 8.59 9.55
C MET A 20 7.86 9.78 10.28
N GLN A 21 7.70 10.87 9.58
CA GLN A 21 7.11 12.11 10.08
C GLN A 21 5.93 12.48 9.19
N LEU A 22 4.83 12.85 9.79
CA LEU A 22 3.72 13.43 9.04
C LEU A 22 3.89 14.94 9.00
N LYS A 23 4.02 15.46 7.81
CA LYS A 23 4.13 16.90 7.52
C LYS A 23 2.84 17.38 6.87
N THR A 24 2.47 18.61 7.14
CA THR A 24 1.37 19.27 6.40
C THR A 24 1.98 20.25 5.41
N ILE A 25 1.52 20.19 4.17
CA ILE A 25 1.88 21.17 3.16
C ILE A 25 0.61 21.77 2.57
N ARG A 26 0.78 22.93 1.94
CA ARG A 26 -0.29 23.62 1.20
C ARG A 26 0.15 23.76 -0.24
N ASP A 27 -0.71 23.34 -1.15
CA ASP A 27 -0.47 23.49 -2.57
C ASP A 27 -0.67 24.94 -3.06
N THR A 28 -0.47 25.14 -4.35
CA THR A 28 -0.67 26.47 -4.99
C THR A 28 -2.14 26.90 -5.03
N GLY A 29 -3.08 25.96 -4.92
CA GLY A 29 -4.53 26.19 -4.83
C GLY A 29 -5.02 26.49 -3.42
N GLY A 30 -4.14 26.36 -2.40
CA GLY A 30 -4.46 26.59 -1.00
C GLY A 30 -4.97 25.34 -0.24
N TYR A 31 -5.01 24.17 -0.86
CA TYR A 31 -5.38 22.91 -0.21
C TYR A 31 -4.28 22.44 0.73
N GLU A 32 -4.66 22.03 1.94
CA GLU A 32 -3.76 21.42 2.90
C GLU A 32 -3.85 19.90 2.83
N PHE A 33 -2.70 19.22 2.82
CA PHE A 33 -2.63 17.76 2.83
C PHE A 33 -1.42 17.23 3.56
N GLY A 34 -1.50 15.95 3.95
CA GLY A 34 -0.46 15.23 4.67
C GLY A 34 0.58 14.64 3.73
N VAL A 35 1.85 14.81 4.09
CA VAL A 35 2.99 14.13 3.45
C VAL A 35 3.69 13.28 4.50
N ILE A 36 3.81 11.99 4.23
CA ILE A 36 4.61 11.08 5.04
C ILE A 36 6.06 11.24 4.60
N TRP A 37 6.86 11.88 5.42
CA TRP A 37 8.28 12.11 5.18
C TRP A 37 9.14 11.09 5.90
N GLU A 38 10.04 10.43 5.17
CA GLU A 38 11.06 9.53 5.69
C GLU A 38 12.45 10.17 5.50
N PRO A 39 13.07 10.65 6.59
CA PRO A 39 14.32 11.41 6.50
C PRO A 39 15.54 10.59 6.10
N THR A 40 15.58 9.28 6.42
CA THR A 40 16.72 8.41 6.14
C THR A 40 16.82 8.08 4.65
N LEU A 41 15.70 7.72 4.05
CA LEU A 41 15.61 7.44 2.61
C LEU A 41 15.40 8.70 1.78
N ARG A 42 15.06 9.82 2.44
CA ARG A 42 14.76 11.10 1.79
C ARG A 42 13.62 10.95 0.78
N GLN A 43 12.55 10.34 1.20
CA GLN A 43 11.35 10.10 0.42
C GLN A 43 10.14 10.74 1.08
N GLY A 44 9.20 11.19 0.26
CA GLY A 44 7.93 11.70 0.73
C GLY A 44 6.77 11.01 0.01
N SER A 45 5.76 10.60 0.77
CA SER A 45 4.61 9.89 0.22
C SER A 45 3.33 10.67 0.49
N VAL A 46 2.42 10.70 -0.49
CA VAL A 46 1.12 11.34 -0.42
C VAL A 46 0.04 10.30 -0.61
N LEU A 47 -0.92 10.26 0.31
CA LEU A 47 -2.09 9.40 0.20
C LEU A 47 -3.21 10.15 -0.51
N LEU A 48 -3.72 9.56 -1.57
CA LEU A 48 -4.85 10.04 -2.35
C LEU A 48 -6.06 9.14 -2.12
N LYS A 49 -7.24 9.72 -2.14
CA LYS A 49 -8.52 9.02 -2.11
C LYS A 49 -9.21 9.23 -3.45
N GLY A 50 -9.62 8.16 -4.11
CA GLY A 50 -10.39 8.20 -5.35
C GLY A 50 -11.88 8.46 -5.09
N GLU A 51 -12.66 8.46 -6.16
CA GLU A 51 -14.11 8.52 -6.13
C GLU A 51 -14.72 7.11 -6.27
N GLU A 52 -15.95 6.93 -5.81
CA GLU A 52 -16.66 5.65 -5.94
C GLU A 52 -16.93 5.28 -7.41
N SER A 53 -16.97 6.27 -8.28
CA SER A 53 -17.21 6.12 -9.72
C SER A 53 -15.99 5.63 -10.50
N PHE A 54 -14.79 5.59 -9.89
CA PHE A 54 -13.59 5.11 -10.58
C PHE A 54 -13.72 3.65 -11.01
N THR A 55 -13.50 3.43 -12.30
CA THR A 55 -13.35 2.08 -12.86
C THR A 55 -11.89 1.61 -12.78
N LEU A 56 -11.67 0.32 -12.97
CA LEU A 56 -10.30 -0.25 -13.05
C LEU A 56 -9.51 0.39 -14.20
N ALA A 57 -10.17 0.68 -15.32
CA ALA A 57 -9.55 1.35 -16.47
C ALA A 57 -9.11 2.78 -16.14
N ASP A 58 -9.93 3.54 -15.40
CA ASP A 58 -9.59 4.89 -14.97
C ASP A 58 -8.34 4.87 -14.08
N ILE A 59 -8.26 3.91 -13.15
CA ILE A 59 -7.13 3.78 -12.26
C ILE A 59 -5.85 3.38 -13.02
N ALA A 60 -5.96 2.47 -13.99
CA ALA A 60 -4.82 2.09 -14.82
C ALA A 60 -4.29 3.30 -15.61
N MET A 61 -5.18 4.07 -16.23
CA MET A 61 -4.81 5.28 -16.94
C MET A 61 -4.14 6.33 -16.04
N TRP A 62 -4.65 6.51 -14.81
CA TRP A 62 -4.04 7.39 -13.83
C TRP A 62 -2.63 6.94 -13.40
N ARG A 63 -2.43 5.66 -13.18
CA ARG A 63 -1.11 5.09 -12.87
C ARG A 63 -0.09 5.38 -13.96
N ASP A 64 -0.48 5.20 -15.20
CA ASP A 64 0.39 5.48 -16.36
C ASP A 64 0.80 6.95 -16.42
N LEU A 65 -0.14 7.87 -16.19
CA LEU A 65 0.15 9.30 -16.12
C LEU A 65 1.12 9.64 -14.97
N ILE A 66 0.85 9.13 -13.77
CA ILE A 66 1.67 9.42 -12.58
C ILE A 66 3.10 8.86 -12.75
N CYS A 67 3.28 7.73 -13.43
CA CYS A 67 4.59 7.16 -13.73
C CYS A 67 5.47 8.10 -14.56
N THR A 68 4.89 9.04 -15.31
CA THR A 68 5.66 10.02 -16.10
C THR A 68 6.12 11.23 -15.29
N ILE A 69 5.66 11.39 -14.05
CA ILE A 69 6.00 12.53 -13.21
C ILE A 69 7.39 12.33 -12.61
N GLU A 70 8.26 13.33 -12.82
CA GLU A 70 9.62 13.33 -12.27
C GLU A 70 9.63 13.09 -10.76
N GLY A 71 10.45 12.15 -10.32
CA GLY A 71 10.68 11.84 -8.91
C GLY A 71 9.74 10.79 -8.33
N VAL A 72 8.74 10.31 -9.08
CA VAL A 72 7.90 9.21 -8.63
C VAL A 72 8.72 7.93 -8.57
N GLN A 73 8.73 7.27 -7.42
CA GLN A 73 9.47 6.03 -7.15
C GLN A 73 8.56 4.81 -7.07
N VAL A 74 7.42 4.98 -6.41
CA VAL A 74 6.46 3.90 -6.19
C VAL A 74 5.06 4.49 -6.19
N ILE A 75 4.14 3.77 -6.84
CA ILE A 75 2.71 3.99 -6.74
C ILE A 75 2.11 2.73 -6.13
N ALA A 76 1.39 2.87 -5.01
CA ALA A 76 0.64 1.78 -4.41
C ALA A 76 -0.84 2.07 -4.56
N THR A 77 -1.55 1.27 -5.36
CA THR A 77 -3.02 1.33 -5.45
C THR A 77 -3.60 0.38 -4.43
N ILE A 78 -4.49 0.85 -3.58
CA ILE A 78 -5.04 0.12 -2.44
C ILE A 78 -6.54 -0.06 -2.64
N TRP A 79 -6.95 -1.30 -2.76
CA TRP A 79 -8.34 -1.74 -2.78
C TRP A 79 -8.69 -2.30 -1.41
N SER A 80 -9.85 -1.94 -0.89
CA SER A 80 -10.27 -2.39 0.44
C SER A 80 -11.74 -2.74 0.46
N ALA A 81 -12.08 -3.85 1.11
CA ALA A 81 -13.44 -4.21 1.46
C ALA A 81 -13.52 -4.50 2.97
N HIS A 82 -14.61 -4.08 3.57
CA HIS A 82 -14.91 -4.26 4.99
C HIS A 82 -16.33 -4.77 5.13
N SER A 83 -16.58 -5.67 6.06
CA SER A 83 -17.89 -6.28 6.28
C SER A 83 -19.05 -5.31 6.49
N ASN A 84 -18.75 -4.09 6.93
CA ASN A 84 -19.74 -3.07 7.27
C ASN A 84 -19.80 -1.89 6.29
N ILE A 85 -19.11 -1.96 5.15
CA ILE A 85 -18.99 -0.85 4.20
C ILE A 85 -19.34 -1.36 2.80
N GLU A 86 -20.42 -0.83 2.22
CA GLU A 86 -20.87 -1.21 0.89
C GLU A 86 -20.05 -0.56 -0.25
N THR A 87 -19.27 0.50 0.05
CA THR A 87 -18.57 1.27 -0.98
C THR A 87 -17.07 1.00 -0.99
N HIS A 88 -16.57 0.62 -2.15
CA HIS A 88 -15.15 0.33 -2.38
C HIS A 88 -14.46 1.56 -2.98
N ILE A 89 -13.94 2.44 -2.12
CA ILE A 89 -13.24 3.64 -2.57
C ILE A 89 -11.75 3.32 -2.69
N PRO A 90 -11.18 3.37 -3.91
CA PRO A 90 -9.76 3.11 -4.09
C PRO A 90 -8.91 4.21 -3.44
N ARG A 91 -7.73 3.83 -2.97
CA ARG A 91 -6.71 4.77 -2.50
C ARG A 91 -5.42 4.56 -3.27
N MET A 92 -4.62 5.61 -3.35
CA MET A 92 -3.32 5.56 -4.00
C MET A 92 -2.29 6.25 -3.12
N LEU A 93 -1.20 5.56 -2.83
CA LEU A 93 -0.05 6.14 -2.16
C LEU A 93 1.03 6.38 -3.21
N VAL A 94 1.38 7.64 -3.44
CA VAL A 94 2.44 8.02 -4.38
C VAL A 94 3.67 8.43 -3.59
N THR A 95 4.78 7.74 -3.80
CA THR A 95 6.06 7.99 -3.15
C THR A 95 7.03 8.67 -4.11
N PHE A 96 7.63 9.75 -3.65
CA PHE A 96 8.58 10.57 -4.39
C PHE A 96 9.97 10.55 -3.75
N ASP A 97 11.00 10.52 -4.58
CA ASP A 97 12.38 10.78 -4.16
C ASP A 97 12.62 12.28 -4.02
N ALA A 98 13.27 12.68 -2.96
CA ALA A 98 13.66 14.06 -2.75
C ALA A 98 14.77 14.55 -3.69
N GLY A 99 15.45 13.65 -4.42
CA GLY A 99 16.51 14.02 -5.37
C GLY A 99 17.64 14.84 -4.75
N GLY A 100 18.02 14.49 -3.50
CA GLY A 100 19.03 15.24 -2.77
C GLY A 100 18.53 16.50 -2.04
N ARG A 101 17.28 16.93 -2.21
CA ARG A 101 16.70 18.12 -1.53
C ARG A 101 16.57 17.89 -0.03
N LYS A 102 16.69 18.95 0.76
CA LYS A 102 16.31 18.94 2.18
C LYS A 102 14.79 18.86 2.31
N CYS A 103 14.29 18.51 3.50
CA CYS A 103 12.85 18.33 3.74
C CYS A 103 12.02 19.53 3.26
N ASP A 104 12.33 20.73 3.70
CA ASP A 104 11.53 21.93 3.37
C ASP A 104 11.59 22.29 1.88
N ASP A 105 12.75 22.13 1.25
CA ASP A 105 12.92 22.33 -0.19
C ASP A 105 12.13 21.27 -0.98
N PHE A 106 12.16 20.03 -0.50
CA PHE A 106 11.40 18.95 -1.08
C PHE A 106 9.88 19.19 -0.96
N LEU A 107 9.41 19.55 0.23
CA LEU A 107 7.98 19.84 0.44
C LEU A 107 7.50 20.99 -0.44
N THR A 108 8.30 22.03 -0.59
CA THR A 108 8.02 23.15 -1.49
C THR A 108 7.98 22.72 -2.96
N TRP A 109 8.90 21.87 -3.37
CA TRP A 109 8.94 21.29 -4.72
C TRP A 109 7.73 20.39 -4.96
N LEU A 110 7.40 19.53 -4.00
CA LEU A 110 6.27 18.60 -4.07
C LEU A 110 4.93 19.35 -4.17
N ALA A 111 4.73 20.40 -3.38
CA ALA A 111 3.53 21.22 -3.41
C ALA A 111 3.19 21.78 -4.80
N LYS A 112 4.21 22.08 -5.60
CA LYS A 112 4.04 22.58 -6.98
C LYS A 112 3.71 21.47 -7.98
N ARG A 113 4.08 20.22 -7.69
CA ARG A 113 3.90 19.08 -8.59
C ARG A 113 2.63 18.29 -8.34
N LEU A 114 2.13 18.32 -7.12
CA LEU A 114 0.98 17.51 -6.74
C LEU A 114 -0.27 17.81 -7.54
N VAL A 115 -0.44 19.03 -8.04
CA VAL A 115 -1.56 19.36 -8.93
C VAL A 115 -1.61 18.44 -10.16
N TYR A 116 -0.45 18.06 -10.70
CA TYR A 116 -0.37 17.12 -11.84
C TYR A 116 -0.63 15.67 -11.43
N VAL A 117 -0.56 15.35 -10.13
CA VAL A 117 -0.84 14.01 -9.60
C VAL A 117 -2.33 13.82 -9.39
N TYR A 118 -3.03 14.81 -8.85
CA TYR A 118 -4.43 14.65 -8.48
C TYR A 118 -5.44 15.29 -9.47
N SER A 119 -4.99 16.18 -10.32
CA SER A 119 -5.82 16.84 -11.33
C SER A 119 -5.02 17.15 -12.61
N PRO A 120 -4.64 16.14 -13.41
CA PRO A 120 -4.05 16.38 -14.71
C PRO A 120 -5.10 16.96 -15.67
N ASP A 121 -4.66 17.87 -16.54
CA ASP A 121 -5.51 18.69 -17.42
C ASP A 121 -6.46 17.92 -18.38
N GLN A 122 -6.37 16.59 -18.42
CA GLN A 122 -7.11 15.74 -19.36
C GLN A 122 -8.11 14.78 -18.71
N MET A 123 -8.27 14.85 -17.37
CA MET A 123 -9.09 13.91 -16.63
C MET A 123 -10.31 14.59 -16.01
N GLU A 124 -11.49 14.01 -16.22
CA GLU A 124 -12.74 14.48 -15.60
C GLU A 124 -12.85 14.09 -14.13
N LEU A 125 -12.27 12.93 -13.76
CA LEU A 125 -12.27 12.41 -12.40
C LEU A 125 -11.01 12.86 -11.64
N MET A 126 -11.13 13.05 -10.34
CA MET A 126 -10.04 13.59 -9.51
C MET A 126 -9.71 12.66 -8.36
N TRP A 127 -8.40 12.58 -8.06
CA TRP A 127 -7.93 12.04 -6.80
C TRP A 127 -7.82 13.15 -5.77
N TRP A 128 -8.26 12.86 -4.55
CA TRP A 128 -8.26 13.84 -3.47
C TRP A 128 -7.09 13.58 -2.51
N PRO A 129 -6.09 14.47 -2.46
CA PRO A 129 -5.02 14.39 -1.47
C PRO A 129 -5.61 14.42 -0.05
N GLN A 130 -5.16 13.52 0.80
CA GLN A 130 -5.72 13.41 2.14
C GLN A 130 -5.01 14.35 3.11
N GLU A 131 -5.78 15.06 3.93
CA GLU A 131 -5.27 15.85 5.04
C GLU A 131 -4.50 14.98 6.04
N ALA A 132 -3.58 15.58 6.81
CA ALA A 132 -2.76 14.86 7.77
C ALA A 132 -3.57 14.03 8.77
N GLU A 133 -4.72 14.54 9.25
CA GLU A 133 -5.58 13.80 10.17
C GLU A 133 -6.19 12.56 9.49
N LYS A 134 -6.61 12.66 8.23
CA LYS A 134 -7.13 11.52 7.47
C LYS A 134 -6.07 10.47 7.18
N VAL A 135 -4.82 10.88 6.93
CA VAL A 135 -3.68 9.97 6.81
C VAL A 135 -3.46 9.20 8.12
N LYS A 136 -3.51 9.89 9.28
CA LYS A 136 -3.40 9.24 10.59
C LYS A 136 -4.54 8.25 10.83
N GLU A 137 -5.79 8.68 10.59
CA GLU A 137 -6.97 7.83 10.77
C GLU A 137 -6.84 6.55 9.96
N TYR A 138 -6.50 6.67 8.67
CA TYR A 138 -6.37 5.52 7.78
C TYR A 138 -5.23 4.58 8.19
N ALA A 139 -4.05 5.11 8.47
CA ALA A 139 -2.92 4.30 8.93
C ALA A 139 -3.23 3.60 10.26
N SER A 140 -3.91 4.28 11.19
CA SER A 140 -4.27 3.72 12.48
C SER A 140 -5.36 2.67 12.38
N SER A 141 -6.29 2.76 11.44
CA SER A 141 -7.40 1.79 11.31
C SER A 141 -6.91 0.35 11.13
N LEU A 142 -5.80 0.17 10.45
CA LEU A 142 -5.20 -1.16 10.27
C LEU A 142 -4.14 -1.50 11.32
N TRP A 143 -3.36 -0.53 11.77
CA TRP A 143 -2.24 -0.81 12.66
C TRP A 143 -2.60 -0.78 14.14
N SER A 144 -3.50 0.11 14.54
CA SER A 144 -3.93 0.31 15.92
C SER A 144 -5.43 0.59 16.01
N PRO A 145 -6.30 -0.38 15.62
CA PRO A 145 -7.74 -0.15 15.47
C PRO A 145 -8.44 0.28 16.76
N ASP A 146 -7.95 -0.17 17.91
CA ASP A 146 -8.56 0.10 19.22
C ASP A 146 -8.01 1.38 19.87
N SER A 147 -7.04 2.04 19.24
CA SER A 147 -6.36 3.22 19.78
C SER A 147 -6.79 4.50 19.09
N LYS A 148 -6.59 5.64 19.77
CA LYS A 148 -6.76 6.94 19.11
C LYS A 148 -5.73 7.08 17.98
N PRO A 149 -6.12 7.62 16.80
CA PRO A 149 -5.21 7.82 15.69
C PRO A 149 -3.94 8.61 16.08
N LYS A 150 -2.78 8.02 15.78
CA LYS A 150 -1.45 8.61 16.01
C LYS A 150 -0.58 8.43 14.78
N PHE A 151 0.46 9.23 14.66
CA PHE A 151 1.43 9.06 13.61
C PHE A 151 2.87 9.14 14.14
N PRO A 152 3.72 8.16 13.83
CA PRO A 152 3.36 6.90 13.20
C PRO A 152 2.38 6.09 14.05
N PRO A 153 1.56 5.20 13.45
CA PRO A 153 0.61 4.39 14.20
C PRO A 153 1.33 3.44 15.15
N ILE A 154 0.84 3.32 16.37
CA ILE A 154 1.42 2.47 17.40
C ILE A 154 0.30 1.66 18.02
N ALA A 155 0.32 0.34 17.81
CA ALA A 155 -0.59 -0.58 18.46
C ALA A 155 -0.24 -0.72 19.95
N GLU A 156 -1.26 -0.81 20.82
CA GLU A 156 -1.06 -1.11 22.24
C GLU A 156 -0.60 -2.56 22.43
N LEU A 157 -1.16 -3.45 21.63
CA LEU A 157 -0.77 -4.84 21.55
C LEU A 157 -0.29 -5.17 20.14
N LEU A 158 1.02 -5.40 19.99
CA LEU A 158 1.61 -5.82 18.73
C LEU A 158 2.38 -7.12 18.91
N LYS A 159 1.97 -8.16 18.20
CA LYS A 159 2.66 -9.45 18.20
C LYS A 159 2.75 -9.97 16.77
N GLU A 160 3.95 -10.06 16.24
CA GLU A 160 4.18 -10.77 15.00
C GLU A 160 4.61 -12.20 15.30
N ARG A 161 3.85 -13.15 14.79
CA ARG A 161 4.20 -14.57 14.72
C ARG A 161 4.71 -14.87 13.32
N HIS A 162 5.26 -16.07 13.14
CA HIS A 162 5.74 -16.49 11.82
C HIS A 162 4.66 -16.37 10.73
N SER A 163 3.43 -16.72 11.04
CA SER A 163 2.32 -16.83 10.08
C SER A 163 1.29 -15.70 10.16
N ALA A 164 1.28 -14.90 11.22
CA ALA A 164 0.27 -13.86 11.45
C ALA A 164 0.81 -12.70 12.26
N ILE A 165 0.18 -11.55 12.16
CA ILE A 165 0.41 -10.42 13.04
C ILE A 165 -0.88 -10.09 13.79
N GLN A 166 -0.78 -9.86 15.08
CA GLN A 166 -1.85 -9.33 15.90
C GLN A 166 -1.57 -7.86 16.17
N CYS A 167 -2.51 -7.01 15.78
CA CYS A 167 -2.51 -5.58 16.05
C CYS A 167 -3.74 -5.27 16.88
N ASP A 168 -3.54 -4.99 18.18
CA ASP A 168 -4.60 -4.82 19.16
C ASP A 168 -5.60 -6.01 19.17
N SER A 169 -6.87 -5.79 18.87
CA SER A 169 -7.90 -6.84 18.82
C SER A 169 -7.91 -7.63 17.50
N ALA A 170 -7.27 -7.14 16.45
CA ALA A 170 -7.34 -7.73 15.12
C ALA A 170 -6.15 -8.64 14.79
N TYR A 171 -6.45 -9.78 14.15
CA TYR A 171 -5.46 -10.67 13.55
C TYR A 171 -5.40 -10.44 12.05
N ARG A 172 -4.18 -10.43 11.49
CA ARG A 172 -3.94 -10.17 10.08
C ARG A 172 -2.97 -11.17 9.49
N LEU A 173 -3.26 -11.55 8.25
CA LEU A 173 -2.40 -12.36 7.40
C LEU A 173 -2.09 -11.57 6.14
N ALA A 174 -0.82 -11.53 5.76
CA ALA A 174 -0.39 -10.88 4.53
C ALA A 174 0.25 -11.89 3.58
N PHE A 175 -0.07 -11.73 2.30
CA PHE A 175 0.44 -12.54 1.21
C PHE A 175 1.09 -11.61 0.18
N GLU A 176 2.23 -12.02 -0.31
CA GLU A 176 2.84 -11.44 -1.50
C GLU A 176 2.18 -12.03 -2.74
N VAL A 177 1.86 -11.20 -3.70
CA VAL A 177 1.39 -11.59 -5.02
C VAL A 177 2.51 -11.29 -6.00
N LEU A 178 3.10 -12.33 -6.59
CA LEU A 178 4.12 -12.17 -7.60
C LEU A 178 3.47 -11.73 -8.92
N LEU A 179 3.48 -10.43 -9.16
CA LEU A 179 3.06 -9.82 -10.41
C LEU A 179 4.30 -9.60 -11.28
N THR A 180 4.32 -10.18 -12.45
CA THR A 180 5.37 -9.94 -13.44
C THR A 180 4.77 -9.16 -14.59
N ALA A 181 5.56 -8.30 -15.14
CA ALA A 181 5.17 -7.41 -16.23
C ALA A 181 4.68 -8.13 -17.50
N SER A 182 4.99 -9.40 -17.68
CA SER A 182 4.49 -10.25 -18.80
C SER A 182 3.18 -10.95 -18.48
N MET A 183 2.60 -10.67 -17.32
CA MET A 183 1.32 -11.27 -16.94
C MET A 183 0.18 -10.59 -17.66
N SER A 184 -0.82 -11.38 -17.99
CA SER A 184 -2.08 -10.85 -18.48
C SER A 184 -2.71 -9.94 -17.40
N GLU A 185 -3.29 -8.84 -17.81
CA GLU A 185 -4.11 -7.97 -16.96
C GLU A 185 -5.18 -8.77 -16.20
N ASP A 186 -5.61 -9.90 -16.74
CA ASP A 186 -6.62 -10.80 -16.16
C ASP A 186 -6.28 -11.25 -14.73
N ILE A 187 -5.00 -11.46 -14.40
CA ILE A 187 -4.61 -11.90 -13.05
C ILE A 187 -4.68 -10.74 -12.04
N VAL A 188 -4.26 -9.54 -12.44
CA VAL A 188 -4.39 -8.35 -11.60
C VAL A 188 -5.87 -8.09 -11.33
N GLN A 189 -6.69 -8.12 -12.39
CA GLN A 189 -8.14 -7.98 -12.30
C GLN A 189 -8.79 -9.05 -11.40
N GLU A 190 -8.27 -10.27 -11.39
CA GLU A 190 -8.75 -11.33 -10.51
C GLU A 190 -8.59 -10.95 -9.03
N PHE A 191 -7.42 -10.40 -8.64
CA PHE A 191 -7.20 -9.93 -7.28
C PHE A 191 -8.01 -8.68 -6.93
N GLU A 192 -8.17 -7.76 -7.86
CA GLU A 192 -9.04 -6.59 -7.69
C GLU A 192 -10.49 -7.02 -7.51
N GLN A 193 -10.99 -7.91 -8.38
CA GLN A 193 -12.34 -8.48 -8.30
C GLN A 193 -12.54 -9.27 -7.01
N LEU A 194 -11.54 -10.00 -6.55
CA LEU A 194 -11.58 -10.70 -5.28
C LEU A 194 -11.96 -9.76 -4.13
N VAL A 195 -11.35 -8.57 -4.06
CA VAL A 195 -11.71 -7.58 -3.04
C VAL A 195 -13.11 -7.03 -3.25
N LEU A 196 -13.47 -6.69 -4.50
CA LEU A 196 -14.74 -6.06 -4.83
C LEU A 196 -15.96 -7.00 -4.68
N SER A 197 -15.74 -8.32 -4.81
CA SER A 197 -16.81 -9.32 -4.78
C SER A 197 -16.81 -10.20 -3.51
N SER A 198 -15.92 -9.95 -2.55
CA SER A 198 -15.83 -10.75 -1.34
C SER A 198 -17.08 -10.63 -0.47
N GLU A 199 -17.70 -11.76 -0.14
CA GLU A 199 -18.71 -11.85 0.90
C GLU A 199 -18.03 -11.95 2.27
N LEU A 200 -17.89 -10.81 2.95
CA LEU A 200 -17.18 -10.70 4.23
C LEU A 200 -18.12 -10.99 5.40
N ARG A 201 -17.66 -11.81 6.36
CA ARG A 201 -18.33 -12.01 7.63
C ARG A 201 -18.07 -10.80 8.55
N ASP A 202 -18.87 -10.66 9.60
CA ASP A 202 -18.70 -9.56 10.57
C ASP A 202 -17.27 -9.55 11.14
N GLY A 203 -16.63 -8.39 11.08
CA GLY A 203 -15.26 -8.17 11.51
C GLY A 203 -14.18 -8.67 10.54
N GLU A 204 -14.54 -9.15 9.35
CA GLU A 204 -13.59 -9.45 8.29
C GLU A 204 -13.32 -8.25 7.40
N GLU A 205 -12.06 -8.14 6.97
CA GLU A 205 -11.58 -7.13 6.04
C GLU A 205 -10.61 -7.76 5.04
N ILE A 206 -10.60 -7.28 3.83
CA ILE A 206 -9.62 -7.65 2.81
C ILE A 206 -9.07 -6.41 2.12
N HIS A 207 -7.76 -6.41 1.87
CA HIS A 207 -7.07 -5.36 1.14
C HIS A 207 -6.20 -6.00 0.06
N PHE A 208 -6.24 -5.45 -1.12
CA PHE A 208 -5.27 -5.73 -2.17
C PHE A 208 -4.50 -4.45 -2.46
N VAL A 209 -3.19 -4.54 -2.42
CA VAL A 209 -2.29 -3.44 -2.75
C VAL A 209 -1.48 -3.83 -3.97
N GLU A 210 -1.66 -3.10 -5.03
CA GLU A 210 -0.84 -3.23 -6.22
C GLU A 210 0.28 -2.20 -6.17
N LEU A 211 1.52 -2.65 -6.29
CA LEU A 211 2.72 -1.81 -6.27
C LEU A 211 3.28 -1.69 -7.68
N LEU A 212 3.44 -0.46 -8.11
CA LEU A 212 3.99 -0.13 -9.41
C LEU A 212 5.23 0.74 -9.21
N ARG A 213 6.34 0.34 -9.84
CA ARG A 213 7.61 1.08 -9.82
C ARG A 213 7.96 1.50 -11.23
N PRO A 214 8.02 2.80 -11.51
CA PRO A 214 8.52 3.28 -12.79
C PRO A 214 9.92 2.74 -13.07
N THR A 215 10.13 2.23 -14.26
CA THR A 215 11.46 1.78 -14.71
C THR A 215 12.30 2.99 -15.10
N ASP A 216 13.60 2.96 -14.77
CA ASP A 216 14.52 4.03 -15.15
C ASP A 216 14.46 4.27 -16.67
N PRO A 217 14.23 5.50 -17.13
CA PRO A 217 14.20 5.84 -18.56
C PRO A 217 15.48 5.41 -19.29
N ILE A 218 16.64 5.48 -18.64
CA ILE A 218 17.93 5.04 -19.24
C ILE A 218 17.88 3.55 -19.54
N TYR A 219 17.28 2.74 -18.67
CA TYR A 219 17.15 1.31 -18.91
C TYR A 219 16.26 1.01 -20.13
N LEU A 220 15.21 1.80 -20.33
CA LEU A 220 14.28 1.65 -21.46
C LEU A 220 14.93 2.00 -22.81
N GLU A 221 15.93 2.91 -22.84
CA GLU A 221 16.66 3.26 -24.06
C GLU A 221 17.54 2.12 -24.58
N TYR A 222 18.00 1.25 -23.68
CA TYR A 222 18.90 0.12 -24.03
C TYR A 222 18.20 -1.23 -24.18
N HIS A 223 16.91 -1.31 -23.80
CA HIS A 223 16.15 -2.55 -23.82
C HIS A 223 14.76 -2.33 -24.43
N GLU A 224 14.66 -2.57 -25.75
CA GLU A 224 13.40 -2.37 -26.51
C GLU A 224 12.23 -3.19 -25.96
N ASP A 225 12.50 -4.34 -25.32
CA ASP A 225 11.51 -5.21 -24.70
C ASP A 225 11.29 -4.92 -23.20
N ALA A 226 11.93 -3.88 -22.64
CA ALA A 226 11.79 -3.53 -21.24
C ALA A 226 10.44 -2.86 -21.00
N GLN A 227 9.75 -3.31 -19.97
CA GLN A 227 8.51 -2.69 -19.60
C GLN A 227 8.73 -1.42 -18.76
N ARG A 228 7.83 -0.45 -18.93
CA ARG A 228 7.94 0.86 -18.30
C ARG A 228 7.85 0.82 -16.78
N TYR A 229 7.42 -0.32 -16.20
CA TYR A 229 7.27 -0.46 -14.76
C TYR A 229 7.33 -1.91 -14.29
N ARG A 230 7.68 -2.09 -13.03
CA ARG A 230 7.63 -3.37 -12.33
C ARG A 230 6.40 -3.40 -11.45
N LEU A 231 5.69 -4.51 -11.47
CA LEU A 231 4.48 -4.75 -10.69
C LEU A 231 4.76 -5.72 -9.55
N ASP A 232 4.21 -5.44 -8.40
CA ASP A 232 4.17 -6.31 -7.23
C ASP A 232 2.80 -6.20 -6.58
N GLY A 233 2.38 -7.18 -5.83
CA GLY A 233 1.12 -7.12 -5.12
C GLY A 233 1.21 -7.65 -3.70
N VAL A 234 0.29 -7.19 -2.86
CA VAL A 234 0.10 -7.68 -1.51
C VAL A 234 -1.38 -7.83 -1.22
N VAL A 235 -1.77 -8.99 -0.72
CA VAL A 235 -3.11 -9.20 -0.15
C VAL A 235 -2.99 -9.24 1.37
N VAL A 236 -3.82 -8.49 2.06
CA VAL A 236 -3.94 -8.51 3.52
C VAL A 236 -5.37 -8.83 3.88
N ILE A 237 -5.54 -9.83 4.72
CA ILE A 237 -6.84 -10.17 5.31
C ILE A 237 -6.80 -9.96 6.82
N SER A 238 -7.93 -9.55 7.37
CA SER A 238 -8.11 -9.30 8.80
C SER A 238 -9.34 -10.05 9.33
N SER A 239 -9.26 -10.45 10.59
CA SER A 239 -10.41 -10.93 11.34
C SER A 239 -10.22 -10.72 12.85
N THR A 240 -11.26 -10.94 13.62
CA THR A 240 -11.25 -10.76 15.08
C THR A 240 -10.55 -11.90 15.83
N SER A 241 -10.34 -13.06 15.19
CA SER A 241 -9.60 -14.19 15.76
C SER A 241 -8.61 -14.81 14.76
N HIS A 242 -7.59 -15.48 15.30
CA HIS A 242 -6.58 -16.15 14.48
C HIS A 242 -7.20 -17.26 13.62
N ASP A 243 -8.10 -18.07 14.21
CA ASP A 243 -8.67 -19.21 13.52
C ASP A 243 -9.60 -18.76 12.38
N GLN A 244 -10.44 -17.74 12.62
CA GLN A 244 -11.24 -17.13 11.56
C GLN A 244 -10.38 -16.53 10.44
N CYS A 245 -9.24 -15.93 10.79
CA CYS A 245 -8.32 -15.39 9.78
C CYS A 245 -7.67 -16.49 8.93
N GLU A 246 -7.35 -17.66 9.51
CA GLU A 246 -6.86 -18.83 8.78
C GLU A 246 -7.95 -19.48 7.90
N ASP A 247 -9.19 -19.55 8.40
CA ASP A 247 -10.33 -20.01 7.60
C ASP A 247 -10.56 -19.08 6.40
N PHE A 248 -10.54 -17.76 6.63
CA PHE A 248 -10.66 -16.78 5.58
C PHE A 248 -9.53 -16.89 4.55
N ALA A 249 -8.28 -17.10 5.00
CA ALA A 249 -7.15 -17.34 4.10
C ALA A 249 -7.35 -18.59 3.23
N THR A 250 -7.94 -19.64 3.80
CA THR A 250 -8.22 -20.87 3.09
C THR A 250 -9.31 -20.65 2.03
N ASP A 251 -10.39 -19.97 2.39
CA ASP A 251 -11.49 -19.64 1.48
C ASP A 251 -10.98 -18.76 0.33
N LEU A 252 -10.16 -17.74 0.65
CA LEU A 252 -9.52 -16.86 -0.33
C LEU A 252 -8.66 -17.65 -1.33
N VAL A 253 -7.76 -18.50 -0.85
CA VAL A 253 -6.90 -19.31 -1.72
C VAL A 253 -7.72 -20.25 -2.61
N ASN A 254 -8.82 -20.79 -2.08
CA ASN A 254 -9.69 -21.70 -2.84
C ASN A 254 -10.53 -20.98 -3.91
N SER A 255 -10.87 -19.71 -3.71
CA SER A 255 -11.63 -18.91 -4.68
C SER A 255 -10.81 -18.48 -5.89
N LEU A 256 -9.47 -18.41 -5.75
CA LEU A 256 -8.56 -18.02 -6.82
C LEU A 256 -8.40 -19.09 -7.90
N SER A 257 -8.20 -18.65 -9.14
CA SER A 257 -7.79 -19.52 -10.24
C SER A 257 -6.45 -20.21 -9.95
N ALA A 258 -6.15 -21.29 -10.63
CA ALA A 258 -4.87 -22.00 -10.48
C ALA A 258 -3.68 -21.07 -10.81
N HIS A 259 -3.84 -20.16 -11.78
CA HIS A 259 -2.81 -19.19 -12.18
C HIS A 259 -2.56 -18.10 -11.14
N ALA A 260 -3.59 -17.58 -10.51
CA ALA A 260 -3.46 -16.62 -9.43
C ALA A 260 -2.91 -17.26 -8.15
N ARG A 261 -3.41 -18.49 -7.84
CA ARG A 261 -3.03 -19.22 -6.62
C ARG A 261 -1.53 -19.52 -6.53
N VAL A 262 -0.88 -19.92 -7.63
CA VAL A 262 0.58 -20.24 -7.64
C VAL A 262 1.45 -19.01 -7.43
N ARG A 263 0.88 -17.82 -7.53
CA ARG A 263 1.58 -16.54 -7.36
C ARG A 263 1.40 -15.94 -5.98
N LEU A 264 0.50 -16.51 -5.19
CA LEU A 264 0.23 -16.05 -3.84
C LEU A 264 1.16 -16.76 -2.85
N THR A 265 1.99 -16.02 -2.17
CA THR A 265 2.93 -16.53 -1.17
C THR A 265 2.74 -15.81 0.15
N ARG A 266 2.50 -16.55 1.23
CA ARG A 266 2.35 -15.97 2.56
C ARG A 266 3.64 -15.30 3.03
N LEU A 267 3.55 -14.10 3.58
CA LEU A 267 4.69 -13.32 4.08
C LEU A 267 5.12 -13.81 5.48
N PHE A 268 5.67 -15.03 5.55
CA PHE A 268 6.13 -15.59 6.82
C PHE A 268 7.22 -14.75 7.49
N GLY A 269 6.95 -14.29 8.74
CA GLY A 269 7.86 -13.45 9.51
C GLY A 269 8.00 -12.01 8.97
N ARG A 270 7.16 -11.60 8.01
CA ARG A 270 7.16 -10.27 7.36
C ARG A 270 5.75 -9.70 7.20
N GLN A 271 4.81 -10.16 8.04
CA GLN A 271 3.40 -9.78 7.97
C GLN A 271 3.21 -8.26 8.11
N HIS A 272 4.01 -7.62 8.97
CA HIS A 272 3.98 -6.18 9.21
C HIS A 272 4.14 -5.35 7.93
N ILE A 273 4.91 -5.81 6.96
CA ILE A 273 5.12 -5.09 5.70
C ILE A 273 3.83 -4.97 4.91
N GLY A 274 3.07 -6.08 4.80
CA GLY A 274 1.77 -6.06 4.14
C GLY A 274 0.79 -5.13 4.84
N VAL A 275 0.73 -5.19 6.17
CA VAL A 275 -0.16 -4.33 6.96
C VAL A 275 0.20 -2.84 6.81
N LEU A 276 1.50 -2.49 6.75
CA LEU A 276 1.94 -1.12 6.46
C LEU A 276 1.41 -0.63 5.12
N LEU A 277 1.61 -1.42 4.07
CA LEU A 277 1.16 -1.07 2.71
C LEU A 277 -0.36 -0.92 2.64
N ALA A 278 -1.10 -1.87 3.17
CA ALA A 278 -2.56 -1.81 3.20
C ALA A 278 -3.08 -0.60 4.01
N GLY A 279 -2.35 -0.19 5.05
CA GLY A 279 -2.62 1.03 5.84
C GLY A 279 -2.21 2.33 5.16
N GLY A 280 -1.81 2.32 3.88
CA GLY A 280 -1.39 3.52 3.16
C GLY A 280 -0.08 4.11 3.68
N LEU A 281 0.79 3.26 4.24
CA LEU A 281 2.12 3.62 4.66
C LEU A 281 3.16 3.07 3.68
N PRO A 282 4.22 3.81 3.38
CA PRO A 282 5.28 3.30 2.54
C PRO A 282 6.02 2.16 3.27
N ALA A 283 6.14 1.01 2.62
CA ALA A 283 6.93 -0.10 3.13
C ALA A 283 8.39 0.07 2.70
N TYR A 284 9.13 0.78 3.51
CA TYR A 284 10.56 0.94 3.31
C TYR A 284 11.27 -0.41 3.53
N GLY A 285 12.12 -0.77 2.58
CA GLY A 285 12.84 -2.04 2.61
C GLY A 285 12.08 -3.22 1.99
N TRP A 286 10.95 -2.98 1.33
CA TRP A 286 10.41 -3.91 0.36
C TRP A 286 11.38 -3.96 -0.82
N GLN A 287 12.42 -4.75 -0.70
CA GLN A 287 13.29 -5.07 -1.81
C GLN A 287 12.84 -6.42 -2.36
N HIS A 288 12.31 -6.43 -3.57
CA HIS A 288 12.30 -7.65 -4.34
C HIS A 288 13.75 -8.09 -4.54
N ASN A 289 13.99 -9.36 -4.27
CA ASN A 289 15.14 -10.01 -4.87
C ASN A 289 14.95 -9.88 -6.38
N GLU A 290 15.73 -9.04 -7.02
CA GLU A 290 15.77 -8.93 -8.47
C GLU A 290 16.18 -10.29 -9.01
N VAL A 291 15.19 -11.09 -9.40
CA VAL A 291 15.45 -12.27 -10.20
C VAL A 291 15.66 -11.74 -11.61
N PHE A 292 16.92 -11.49 -11.95
CA PHE A 292 17.31 -11.27 -13.34
C PHE A 292 17.04 -12.58 -14.09
N VAL A 293 15.90 -12.66 -14.76
CA VAL A 293 15.70 -13.70 -15.77
C VAL A 293 16.48 -13.25 -16.98
N THR A 294 17.75 -13.63 -17.05
CA THR A 294 18.47 -13.65 -18.30
C THR A 294 17.78 -14.69 -19.20
N LYS A 295 17.08 -14.22 -20.23
CA LYS A 295 16.69 -15.12 -21.32
C LYS A 295 17.97 -15.61 -21.96
N GLU A 296 18.26 -16.92 -21.87
CA GLU A 296 19.17 -17.62 -22.75
C GLU A 296 18.62 -17.70 -24.18
#